data_36d609bf54a51200cf98ce6620e620fd
#
_entry.id   36d609bf54a51200cf98ce6620e620fd
#
_cell.length_a   1.000
_cell.length_b   1.000
_cell.length_c   1.000
_cell.angle_alpha   90.00
_cell.angle_beta   90.00
_cell.angle_gamma   90.00
#
_symmetry.space_group_name_H-M   'P 1'
#
loop_
_entity.id
_entity.type
_entity.pdbx_description
1 polymer ?
#
loop_
_entity_poly.entity_id
_entity_poly.type
_entity_poly.pdbx_seq_one_letter_code
_entity_poly.pdbx_strand_id
1 'polypeptide(L)'
;MSHLACADEPSHKQNFQQLKTFHHLTDGLNIRRSLAATGGILLGAEYHFDLCRPGIGLYGGLPFAESKPVVKLSIPVIQSRTVLAGETVGYGG
;
A
#
# COMPACT_ATOMS: atom_id res chain seq x y z
N MET A 1 9.58 11.51 -8.84
CA MET A 1 8.78 10.61 -7.98
C MET A 1 8.22 9.48 -8.81
N SER A 2 8.21 8.24 -8.26
CA SER A 2 7.53 7.08 -8.82
C SER A 2 6.78 6.32 -7.70
N HIS A 3 6.21 5.15 -8.03
CA HIS A 3 5.45 4.33 -7.08
C HIS A 3 5.66 2.85 -7.40
N LEU A 4 5.80 2.01 -6.38
CA LEU A 4 5.94 0.57 -6.55
C LEU A 4 4.56 -0.06 -6.78
N ALA A 5 4.49 -0.95 -7.78
CA ALA A 5 3.23 -1.59 -8.15
C ALA A 5 2.86 -2.80 -7.26
N CYS A 6 3.86 -3.43 -6.64
CA CYS A 6 3.70 -4.71 -5.94
C CYS A 6 4.36 -4.70 -4.55
N ALA A 7 4.43 -3.54 -3.87
CA ALA A 7 5.13 -3.43 -2.59
C ALA A 7 4.41 -4.13 -1.42
N ASP A 8 3.17 -4.51 -1.58
CA ASP A 8 2.38 -5.35 -0.67
C ASP A 8 2.75 -6.85 -0.75
N GLU A 9 3.47 -7.24 -1.80
CA GLU A 9 4.07 -8.55 -1.97
C GLU A 9 5.61 -8.44 -1.93
N PRO A 10 6.26 -8.55 -0.74
CA PRO A 10 7.69 -8.25 -0.60
C PRO A 10 8.62 -9.04 -1.53
N SER A 11 8.28 -10.30 -1.82
CA SER A 11 9.06 -11.18 -2.70
C SER A 11 8.79 -10.98 -4.20
N HIS A 12 7.85 -10.09 -4.57
CA HIS A 12 7.50 -9.90 -5.97
C HIS A 12 8.66 -9.28 -6.77
N LYS A 13 9.09 -9.97 -7.84
CA LYS A 13 10.27 -9.58 -8.65
C LYS A 13 10.19 -8.17 -9.23
N GLN A 14 8.99 -7.65 -9.43
CA GLN A 14 8.77 -6.32 -10.00
C GLN A 14 9.26 -5.21 -9.06
N ASN A 15 9.27 -5.42 -7.75
CA ASN A 15 9.81 -4.45 -6.79
C ASN A 15 11.28 -4.13 -7.10
N PHE A 16 12.10 -5.15 -7.25
CA PHE A 16 13.50 -4.98 -7.61
C PHE A 16 13.70 -4.43 -9.03
N GLN A 17 12.88 -4.85 -9.99
CA GLN A 17 12.95 -4.32 -11.36
C GLN A 17 12.64 -2.82 -11.39
N GLN A 18 11.61 -2.38 -10.67
CA GLN A 18 11.27 -0.97 -10.56
C GLN A 18 12.35 -0.16 -9.85
N LEU A 19 12.95 -0.71 -8.78
CA LEU A 19 14.08 -0.08 -8.08
C LEU A 19 15.25 0.17 -9.05
N LYS A 20 15.66 -0.86 -9.81
CA LYS A 20 16.74 -0.74 -10.81
C LYS A 20 16.42 0.30 -11.89
N THR A 21 15.20 0.29 -12.41
CA THR A 21 14.76 1.25 -13.41
C THR A 21 14.78 2.66 -12.85
N PHE A 22 14.31 2.85 -11.61
CA PHE A 22 14.29 4.15 -10.97
C PHE A 22 15.71 4.70 -10.75
N HIS A 23 16.65 3.86 -10.32
CA HIS A 23 18.07 4.20 -10.27
C HIS A 23 18.58 4.62 -11.65
N HIS A 24 18.40 3.78 -12.66
CA HIS A 24 18.89 4.05 -14.02
C HIS A 24 18.40 5.40 -14.58
N LEU A 25 17.15 5.77 -14.26
CA LEU A 25 16.55 7.02 -14.75
C LEU A 25 16.92 8.25 -13.92
N THR A 26 17.41 8.09 -12.70
CA THR A 26 17.55 9.22 -11.76
C THR A 26 18.94 9.38 -11.16
N ASP A 27 19.81 8.37 -11.24
CA ASP A 27 21.17 8.49 -10.75
C ASP A 27 21.96 9.52 -11.56
N GLY A 28 22.74 10.33 -10.87
CA GLY A 28 23.49 11.44 -11.45
C GLY A 28 22.67 12.72 -11.66
N LEU A 29 21.35 12.71 -11.45
CA LEU A 29 20.54 13.91 -11.49
C LEU A 29 20.56 14.62 -10.13
N ASN A 30 20.76 15.95 -10.13
CA ASN A 30 20.69 16.75 -8.91
C ASN A 30 19.24 17.11 -8.56
N ILE A 31 18.45 16.08 -8.22
CA ILE A 31 17.02 16.20 -7.88
C ILE A 31 16.69 15.34 -6.66
N ARG A 32 15.71 15.74 -5.87
CA ARG A 32 15.17 14.93 -4.80
C ARG A 32 14.31 13.79 -5.36
N ARG A 33 14.51 12.58 -4.84
CA ARG A 33 13.89 11.35 -5.33
C ARG A 33 12.95 10.76 -4.30
N SER A 34 11.87 10.13 -4.76
CA SER A 34 10.89 9.50 -3.90
C SER A 34 10.26 8.31 -4.62
N LEU A 35 10.37 7.12 -4.04
CA LEU A 35 9.82 5.87 -4.58
C LEU A 35 8.83 5.21 -3.62
N ALA A 36 9.18 5.12 -2.33
CA ALA A 36 8.45 4.34 -1.34
C ALA A 36 7.20 5.05 -0.81
N ALA A 37 6.06 4.37 -0.88
CA ALA A 37 4.90 4.54 -0.01
C ALA A 37 4.98 3.52 1.14
N THR A 38 3.93 3.29 1.93
CA THR A 38 3.96 2.40 3.11
C THR A 38 4.61 1.05 2.81
N GLY A 39 4.15 0.32 1.78
CA GLY A 39 4.73 -0.98 1.42
C GLY A 39 6.20 -0.87 1.05
N GLY A 40 6.58 0.10 0.23
CA GLY A 40 7.96 0.31 -0.18
C GLY A 40 8.90 0.68 0.96
N ILE A 41 8.41 1.35 2.00
CA ILE A 41 9.19 1.64 3.23
C ILE A 41 9.56 0.34 3.94
N LEU A 42 8.63 -0.61 3.99
CA LEU A 42 8.81 -1.89 4.66
C LEU A 42 9.71 -2.87 3.89
N LEU A 43 9.92 -2.65 2.58
CA LEU A 43 10.81 -3.48 1.77
C LEU A 43 12.30 -3.29 2.15
N GLY A 44 12.69 -2.09 2.59
CA GLY A 44 14.05 -1.81 3.01
C GLY A 44 14.53 -0.41 2.65
N ALA A 45 15.66 -0.02 3.24
CA ALA A 45 16.22 1.32 3.13
C ALA A 45 16.59 1.70 1.69
N GLU A 46 16.91 0.73 0.85
CA GLU A 46 17.26 0.94 -0.57
C GLU A 46 16.11 1.53 -1.40
N TYR A 47 14.85 1.40 -0.91
CA TYR A 47 13.67 1.97 -1.56
C TYR A 47 13.33 3.38 -1.07
N HIS A 48 13.96 3.88 0.00
CA HIS A 48 13.56 5.12 0.66
C HIS A 48 13.90 6.38 -0.15
N PHE A 49 15.12 6.43 -0.71
CA PHE A 49 15.67 7.62 -1.37
C PHE A 49 15.60 8.85 -0.44
N ASP A 50 15.29 10.04 -1.00
CA ASP A 50 15.30 11.29 -0.25
C ASP A 50 13.98 11.58 0.49
N LEU A 51 12.88 10.91 0.10
CA LEU A 51 11.54 11.15 0.66
C LEU A 51 10.68 9.89 0.59
N CYS A 52 10.22 9.44 1.75
CA CYS A 52 9.17 8.43 1.87
C CYS A 52 7.79 9.08 1.98
N ARG A 53 6.77 8.35 1.51
CA ARG A 53 5.38 8.79 1.50
C ARG A 53 4.48 7.78 2.24
N PRO A 54 4.63 7.64 3.58
CA PRO A 54 3.74 6.76 4.32
C PRO A 54 2.29 7.26 4.19
N GLY A 55 1.38 6.36 3.90
CA GLY A 55 -0.04 6.63 3.76
C GLY A 55 -0.84 5.72 4.69
N ILE A 56 -1.32 4.61 4.16
CA ILE A 56 -2.18 3.66 4.88
C ILE A 56 -1.59 3.18 6.22
N GLY A 57 -0.28 3.04 6.32
CA GLY A 57 0.40 2.66 7.56
C GLY A 57 0.24 3.68 8.70
N LEU A 58 0.03 4.97 8.40
CA LEU A 58 -0.24 6.00 9.43
C LEU A 58 -1.63 5.86 10.05
N TYR A 59 -2.53 5.17 9.38
CA TYR A 59 -3.92 4.96 9.81
C TYR A 59 -4.19 3.57 10.39
N GLY A 60 -3.15 2.77 10.57
CA GLY A 60 -3.28 1.43 11.13
C GLY A 60 -3.58 0.36 10.07
N GLY A 61 -3.31 0.64 8.78
CA GLY A 61 -3.59 -0.28 7.68
C GLY A 61 -2.39 -1.13 7.27
N LEU A 62 -2.70 -2.30 6.70
CA LEU A 62 -1.70 -3.18 6.09
C LEU A 62 -1.00 -2.50 4.90
N PRO A 63 0.24 -2.90 4.57
CA PRO A 63 0.99 -4.05 5.10
C PRO A 63 1.76 -3.81 6.42
N PHE A 64 1.64 -2.65 7.07
CA PHE A 64 2.32 -2.38 8.33
C PHE A 64 1.54 -2.98 9.51
N ALA A 65 1.79 -4.27 9.82
CA ALA A 65 1.05 -5.03 10.83
C ALA A 65 1.19 -4.49 12.26
N GLU A 66 2.32 -3.82 12.59
CA GLU A 66 2.56 -3.23 13.91
C GLU A 66 1.90 -1.86 14.08
N SER A 67 1.33 -1.29 13.03
CA SER A 67 0.63 -0.01 13.12
C SER A 67 -0.65 -0.13 13.95
N LYS A 68 -1.00 0.96 14.62
CA LYS A 68 -2.21 1.01 15.46
C LYS A 68 -3.32 1.77 14.73
N PRO A 69 -4.56 1.28 14.73
CA PRO A 69 -5.67 2.03 14.16
C PRO A 69 -5.86 3.35 14.90
N VAL A 70 -5.93 4.44 14.14
CA VAL A 70 -6.15 5.81 14.66
C VAL A 70 -7.56 6.31 14.36
N VAL A 71 -8.36 5.53 13.62
CA VAL A 71 -9.74 5.84 13.29
C VAL A 71 -10.64 4.70 13.74
N LYS A 72 -11.74 5.01 14.41
CA LYS A 72 -12.80 4.07 14.77
C LYS A 72 -14.12 4.56 14.16
N LEU A 73 -14.73 3.72 13.32
CA LEU A 73 -16.06 3.93 12.79
C LEU A 73 -17.05 2.99 13.50
N SER A 74 -18.11 3.55 14.07
CA SER A 74 -19.19 2.78 14.70
C SER A 74 -20.48 3.07 13.96
N ILE A 75 -21.11 2.04 13.42
CA ILE A 75 -22.36 2.15 12.65
C ILE A 75 -23.36 1.16 13.26
N PRO A 76 -24.57 1.60 13.63
CA PRO A 76 -25.61 0.68 14.11
C PRO A 76 -26.10 -0.20 12.95
N VAL A 77 -26.40 -1.47 13.27
CA VAL A 77 -27.07 -2.36 12.32
C VAL A 77 -28.54 -1.92 12.23
N ILE A 78 -28.95 -1.42 11.07
CA ILE A 78 -30.31 -0.92 10.85
C ILE A 78 -31.24 -1.97 10.21
N GLN A 79 -30.67 -3.03 9.63
CA GLN A 79 -31.45 -4.13 9.05
C GLN A 79 -30.61 -5.42 9.08
N SER A 80 -31.28 -6.54 9.37
CA SER A 80 -30.78 -7.89 9.19
C SER A 80 -31.83 -8.73 8.51
N ARG A 81 -31.45 -9.58 7.55
CA ARG A 81 -32.38 -10.46 6.86
C ARG A 81 -31.68 -11.75 6.44
N THR A 82 -32.46 -12.82 6.31
CA THR A 82 -31.98 -14.08 5.79
C THR A 82 -32.00 -14.05 4.27
N VAL A 83 -30.93 -14.54 3.66
CA VAL A 83 -30.80 -14.71 2.20
C VAL A 83 -30.73 -16.21 1.94
N LEU A 84 -31.61 -16.73 1.08
CA LEU A 84 -31.65 -18.15 0.74
C LEU A 84 -30.65 -18.47 -0.38
N ALA A 85 -30.30 -19.75 -0.50
CA ALA A 85 -29.43 -20.19 -1.60
C ALA A 85 -30.09 -19.88 -2.96
N GLY A 86 -29.33 -19.21 -3.84
CA GLY A 86 -29.80 -18.75 -5.16
C GLY A 86 -30.37 -17.34 -5.19
N GLU A 87 -30.52 -16.66 -4.05
CA GLU A 87 -30.84 -15.24 -4.01
C GLU A 87 -29.56 -14.39 -4.10
N THR A 88 -29.70 -13.18 -4.62
CA THR A 88 -28.58 -12.22 -4.78
C THR A 88 -28.52 -11.23 -3.62
N VAL A 89 -27.31 -10.78 -3.28
CA VAL A 89 -27.04 -9.83 -2.19
C VAL A 89 -26.82 -8.41 -2.69
N GLY A 90 -26.88 -8.14 -3.95
CA GLY A 90 -26.59 -6.85 -4.57
C GLY A 90 -25.11 -6.66 -4.90
N TYR A 91 -24.77 -5.58 -5.64
CA TYR A 91 -23.43 -5.25 -6.12
C TYR A 91 -22.71 -6.40 -6.85
N GLY A 92 -23.45 -7.30 -7.48
CA GLY A 92 -22.93 -8.41 -8.27
C GLY A 92 -22.72 -9.72 -7.49
N GLY A 93 -23.14 -9.80 -6.25
CA GLY A 93 -23.09 -11.02 -5.43
C GLY A 93 -24.43 -11.75 -5.32
#